data_79b820d9de6c8a7acccbdcdb98c71ba6
#
_entry.id   79b820d9de6c8a7acccbdcdb98c71ba6
#
_cell.length_a   1.000
_cell.length_b   1.000
_cell.length_c   1.000
_cell.angle_alpha   90.00
_cell.angle_beta   90.00
_cell.angle_gamma   90.00
#
_symmetry.space_group_name_H-M   'P 1'
#
loop_
_entity.id
_entity.type
_entity.pdbx_description
1 polymer ?
#
loop_
_entity_poly.entity_id
_entity_poly.type
_entity_poly.pdbx_seq_one_letter_code
_entity_poly.pdbx_strand_id
1 'polypeptide(L)'
;MLTATLRVSAIIEVATGCALLTVPSDIIQALVGSRSDQAGWIVGRVLGGALLALGVAAMFPPGQSPERGVALGFAIYNASTTVILGVAGVAGAADGWLLWPVVGIHGILTVALIVLTFRVRRTS
;
A
#
# COMPACT_ATOMS: atom_id res chain seq x y z
N MET A 1 -3.67 -16.67 9.89
CA MET A 1 -3.57 -16.22 8.48
C MET A 1 -3.70 -14.70 8.36
N LEU A 2 -4.69 -14.04 8.98
CA LEU A 2 -4.83 -12.57 8.92
C LEU A 2 -3.58 -11.83 9.40
N THR A 3 -3.02 -12.22 10.54
CA THR A 3 -1.79 -11.62 11.10
C THR A 3 -0.59 -11.75 10.15
N ALA A 4 -0.44 -12.89 9.47
CA ALA A 4 0.64 -13.07 8.50
C ALA A 4 0.46 -12.14 7.28
N THR A 5 -0.76 -12.02 6.76
CA THR A 5 -1.07 -11.10 5.64
C THR A 5 -0.82 -9.65 6.04
N LEU A 6 -1.23 -9.24 7.25
CA LEU A 6 -0.95 -7.91 7.78
C LEU A 6 0.55 -7.63 7.91
N ARG A 7 1.34 -8.60 8.37
CA ARG A 7 2.80 -8.44 8.45
C ARG A 7 3.44 -8.27 7.09
N VAL A 8 3.00 -9.04 6.09
CA VAL A 8 3.49 -8.89 4.71
C VAL A 8 3.15 -7.50 4.18
N SER A 9 1.89 -7.05 4.31
CA SER A 9 1.49 -5.69 3.92
C SER A 9 2.34 -4.64 4.65
N ALA A 10 2.50 -4.78 5.98
CA ALA A 10 3.27 -3.83 6.77
C ALA A 10 4.74 -3.72 6.31
N ILE A 11 5.38 -4.84 5.98
CA ILE A 11 6.76 -4.84 5.46
C ILE A 11 6.84 -4.11 4.12
N ILE A 12 5.89 -4.36 3.22
CA ILE A 12 5.82 -3.69 1.92
C ILE A 12 5.66 -2.18 2.12
N GLU A 13 4.74 -1.75 3.00
CA GLU A 13 4.50 -0.33 3.25
C GLU A 13 5.68 0.37 3.91
N VAL A 14 6.35 -0.30 4.86
CA VAL A 14 7.58 0.25 5.47
C VAL A 14 8.67 0.40 4.41
N ALA A 15 8.91 -0.60 3.58
CA ALA A 15 9.93 -0.54 2.53
C ALA A 15 9.62 0.56 1.50
N THR A 16 8.36 0.63 1.03
CA THR A 16 7.91 1.67 0.10
C THR A 16 7.98 3.06 0.73
N GLY A 17 7.57 3.18 1.99
CA GLY A 17 7.64 4.42 2.75
C GLY A 17 9.07 4.95 2.88
N CYS A 18 10.01 4.09 3.24
CA CYS A 18 11.43 4.44 3.29
C CYS A 18 11.97 4.86 1.91
N ALA A 19 11.61 4.14 0.86
CA ALA A 19 12.03 4.46 -0.51
C ALA A 19 11.49 5.82 -0.97
N LEU A 20 10.20 6.12 -0.72
CA LEU A 20 9.61 7.42 -1.04
C LEU A 20 10.18 8.58 -0.22
N LEU A 21 10.62 8.33 1.03
CA LEU A 21 11.28 9.36 1.84
C LEU A 21 12.67 9.70 1.33
N THR A 22 13.41 8.70 0.83
CA THR A 22 14.81 8.85 0.43
C THR A 22 14.97 9.20 -1.06
N VAL A 23 14.29 8.47 -1.94
CA VAL A 23 14.40 8.57 -3.42
C VAL A 23 13.03 8.69 -4.11
N PRO A 24 12.19 9.69 -3.74
CA PRO A 24 10.82 9.80 -4.24
C PRO A 24 10.73 9.88 -5.76
N SER A 25 11.62 10.62 -6.41
CA SER A 25 11.62 10.78 -7.87
C SER A 25 11.84 9.47 -8.62
N ASP A 26 12.72 8.60 -8.11
CA ASP A 26 13.01 7.32 -8.76
C ASP A 26 11.84 6.34 -8.60
N ILE A 27 11.19 6.33 -7.44
CA ILE A 27 9.99 5.51 -7.21
C ILE A 27 8.82 6.00 -8.07
N ILE A 28 8.59 7.32 -8.13
CA ILE A 28 7.54 7.90 -8.98
C ILE A 28 7.82 7.58 -10.45
N GLN A 29 9.05 7.75 -10.90
CA GLN A 29 9.43 7.41 -12.28
C GLN A 29 9.20 5.92 -12.58
N ALA A 30 9.53 5.03 -11.65
CA ALA A 30 9.33 3.59 -11.82
C ALA A 30 7.85 3.20 -11.92
N LEU A 31 6.96 3.94 -11.23
CA LEU A 31 5.51 3.71 -11.24
C LEU A 31 4.80 4.41 -12.40
N VAL A 32 5.10 5.70 -12.61
CA VAL A 32 4.35 6.57 -13.53
C VAL A 32 5.04 6.67 -14.91
N GLY A 33 6.33 6.33 -15.00
CA GLY A 33 7.10 6.40 -16.23
C GLY A 33 7.79 7.76 -16.47
N SER A 34 7.41 8.80 -15.72
CA SER A 34 7.98 10.14 -15.83
C SER A 34 8.56 10.61 -14.49
N ARG A 35 9.58 11.48 -14.57
CA ARG A 35 10.12 12.12 -13.37
C ARG A 35 9.12 13.13 -12.81
N SER A 36 8.97 13.12 -11.49
CA SER A 36 8.14 14.11 -10.82
C SER A 36 8.82 15.50 -10.79
N ASP A 37 7.99 16.52 -10.84
CA ASP A 37 8.38 17.89 -10.50
C ASP A 37 8.58 18.06 -8.97
N GLN A 38 8.90 19.28 -8.55
CA GLN A 38 9.10 19.58 -7.12
C GLN A 38 7.86 19.27 -6.29
N ALA A 39 6.66 19.53 -6.80
CA ALA A 39 5.42 19.25 -6.09
C ALA A 39 5.19 17.75 -5.89
N GLY A 40 5.39 16.96 -6.94
CA GLY A 40 5.31 15.49 -6.86
C GLY A 40 6.35 14.90 -5.92
N TRP A 41 7.56 15.45 -5.86
CA TRP A 41 8.60 15.04 -4.93
C TRP A 41 8.19 15.29 -3.45
N ILE A 42 7.60 16.45 -3.13
CA ILE A 42 7.11 16.76 -1.79
C ILE A 42 5.96 15.82 -1.41
N VAL A 43 4.97 15.65 -2.30
CA VAL A 43 3.83 14.75 -2.08
C VAL A 43 4.29 13.30 -1.90
N GLY A 44 5.27 12.85 -2.69
CA GLY A 44 5.86 11.53 -2.56
C GLY A 44 6.47 11.29 -1.18
N ARG A 45 7.17 12.27 -0.60
CA ARG A 45 7.71 12.18 0.76
C ARG A 45 6.63 12.17 1.84
N VAL A 46 5.60 12.98 1.70
CA VAL A 46 4.46 12.95 2.63
C VAL A 46 3.77 11.59 2.61
N LEU A 47 3.54 11.03 1.41
CA LEU A 47 3.03 9.68 1.25
C LEU A 47 3.97 8.65 1.90
N GLY A 48 5.27 8.77 1.67
CA GLY A 48 6.27 7.89 2.29
C GLY A 48 6.20 7.87 3.81
N GLY A 49 6.05 9.03 4.44
CA GLY A 49 5.84 9.15 5.88
C GLY A 49 4.54 8.49 6.35
N ALA A 50 3.46 8.66 5.61
CA ALA A 50 2.17 8.03 5.92
C ALA A 50 2.22 6.50 5.81
N LEU A 51 2.87 5.95 4.77
CA LEU A 51 3.07 4.52 4.58
C LEU A 51 3.94 3.91 5.68
N LEU A 52 5.02 4.60 6.04
CA LEU A 52 5.88 4.17 7.15
C LEU A 52 5.10 4.11 8.47
N ALA A 53 4.30 5.13 8.77
CA ALA A 53 3.47 5.16 9.97
C ALA A 53 2.42 4.04 9.98
N LEU A 54 1.76 3.80 8.84
CA LEU A 54 0.78 2.72 8.67
C LEU A 54 1.42 1.34 8.88
N GLY A 55 2.58 1.11 8.25
CA GLY A 55 3.32 -0.15 8.37
C GLY A 55 3.80 -0.41 9.80
N VAL A 56 4.35 0.61 10.47
CA VAL A 56 4.76 0.51 11.88
C VAL A 56 3.57 0.22 12.79
N ALA A 57 2.43 0.91 12.60
CA ALA A 57 1.22 0.68 13.39
C ALA A 57 0.72 -0.78 13.27
N ALA A 58 0.88 -1.40 12.11
CA ALA A 58 0.50 -2.80 11.90
C ALA A 58 1.48 -3.81 12.50
N MET A 59 2.75 -3.43 12.68
CA MET A 59 3.77 -4.29 13.32
C MET A 59 3.59 -4.38 14.84
N PHE A 60 3.03 -3.35 15.46
CA PHE A 60 2.85 -3.24 16.91
C PHE A 60 1.38 -3.01 17.28
N PRO A 61 0.47 -3.98 17.00
CA PRO A 61 -0.93 -3.80 17.33
C PRO A 61 -1.11 -3.72 18.85
N PRO A 62 -1.81 -2.71 19.38
CA PRO A 62 -2.12 -2.63 20.79
C PRO A 62 -3.23 -3.61 21.14
N GLY A 63 -2.95 -4.66 21.96
CA GLY A 63 -3.94 -5.50 22.64
C GLY A 63 -4.98 -6.22 21.76
N GLN A 64 -5.92 -6.92 22.39
CA GLN A 64 -6.77 -7.98 21.80
C GLN A 64 -7.81 -7.58 20.72
N SER A 65 -7.97 -6.32 20.28
CA SER A 65 -9.04 -5.97 19.33
C SER A 65 -8.68 -5.04 18.14
N PRO A 66 -7.49 -4.48 18.00
CA PRO A 66 -7.21 -3.50 16.93
C PRO A 66 -6.89 -4.11 15.57
N GLU A 67 -6.59 -5.40 15.50
CA GLU A 67 -6.20 -6.05 14.23
C GLU A 67 -7.21 -5.83 13.10
N ARG A 68 -8.49 -5.75 13.43
CA ARG A 68 -9.55 -5.58 12.42
C ARG A 68 -9.59 -4.18 11.85
N GLY A 69 -9.46 -3.14 12.68
CA GLY A 69 -9.40 -1.75 12.22
C GLY A 69 -8.18 -1.53 11.33
N VAL A 70 -7.02 -2.04 11.74
CA VAL A 70 -5.79 -2.00 10.96
C VAL A 70 -5.96 -2.78 9.64
N ALA A 71 -6.54 -3.98 9.66
CA ALA A 71 -6.78 -4.77 8.46
C ALA A 71 -7.71 -4.07 7.46
N LEU A 72 -8.76 -3.41 7.94
CA LEU A 72 -9.65 -2.61 7.10
C LEU A 72 -8.94 -1.37 6.52
N GLY A 73 -8.13 -0.68 7.33
CA GLY A 73 -7.31 0.43 6.85
C GLY A 73 -6.38 0.01 5.72
N PHE A 74 -5.68 -1.11 5.89
CA PHE A 74 -4.84 -1.68 4.83
C PHE A 74 -5.65 -2.12 3.62
N ALA A 75 -6.83 -2.72 3.79
CA ALA A 75 -7.70 -3.12 2.68
C ALA A 75 -8.15 -1.91 1.87
N ILE A 76 -8.54 -0.81 2.51
CA ILE A 76 -8.92 0.44 1.85
C ILE A 76 -7.72 1.03 1.09
N TYR A 77 -6.56 1.10 1.74
CA TYR A 77 -5.34 1.62 1.11
C TYR A 77 -4.97 0.80 -0.14
N ASN A 78 -4.88 -0.53 0.00
CA ASN A 78 -4.52 -1.42 -1.10
C ASN A 78 -5.55 -1.35 -2.26
N ALA A 79 -6.85 -1.30 -1.95
CA ALA A 79 -7.91 -1.13 -2.95
C ALA A 79 -7.77 0.19 -3.70
N SER A 80 -7.56 1.29 -2.98
CA SER A 80 -7.38 2.62 -3.58
C SER A 80 -6.17 2.65 -4.50
N THR A 81 -5.03 2.11 -4.05
CA THR A 81 -3.81 2.01 -4.86
C THR A 81 -4.04 1.20 -6.14
N THR A 82 -4.70 0.03 -6.02
CA THR A 82 -5.04 -0.82 -7.16
C THR A 82 -5.89 -0.08 -8.19
N VAL A 83 -6.95 0.61 -7.73
CA VAL A 83 -7.89 1.32 -8.62
C VAL A 83 -7.20 2.52 -9.27
N ILE A 84 -6.54 3.37 -8.49
CA ILE A 84 -5.93 4.61 -8.99
C ILE A 84 -4.83 4.30 -10.01
N LEU A 85 -3.89 3.42 -9.65
CA LEU A 85 -2.79 3.06 -10.55
C LEU A 85 -3.27 2.23 -11.74
N GLY A 86 -4.24 1.33 -11.54
CA GLY A 86 -4.83 0.53 -12.61
C GLY A 86 -5.54 1.41 -13.66
N VAL A 87 -6.35 2.36 -13.21
CA VAL A 87 -7.02 3.33 -14.11
C VAL A 87 -5.99 4.18 -14.84
N ALA A 88 -4.96 4.69 -14.14
CA ALA A 88 -3.90 5.47 -14.75
C ALA A 88 -3.15 4.67 -15.83
N GLY A 89 -2.86 3.40 -15.58
CA GLY A 89 -2.20 2.52 -16.55
C GLY A 89 -3.07 2.23 -17.78
N VAL A 90 -4.35 1.90 -17.58
CA VAL A 90 -5.28 1.64 -18.69
C VAL A 90 -5.53 2.90 -19.53
N ALA A 91 -5.58 4.06 -18.88
CA ALA A 91 -5.74 5.35 -19.57
C ALA A 91 -4.47 5.85 -20.28
N GLY A 92 -3.34 5.15 -20.14
CA GLY A 92 -2.04 5.58 -20.69
C GLY A 92 -1.45 6.80 -19.98
N ALA A 93 -1.95 7.14 -18.79
CA ALA A 93 -1.42 8.24 -17.97
C ALA A 93 -0.23 7.82 -17.11
N ALA A 94 0.04 6.53 -16.98
CA ALA A 94 1.19 5.96 -16.32
C ALA A 94 1.67 4.70 -17.08
N ASP A 95 2.99 4.57 -17.27
CA ASP A 95 3.62 3.49 -18.03
C ASP A 95 4.93 2.98 -17.40
N GLY A 96 5.17 3.31 -16.14
CA GLY A 96 6.35 2.87 -15.41
C GLY A 96 6.42 1.35 -15.29
N TRP A 97 7.64 0.80 -15.32
CA TRP A 97 7.87 -0.65 -15.29
C TRP A 97 7.38 -1.35 -14.01
N LEU A 98 7.28 -0.62 -12.89
CA LEU A 98 6.74 -1.11 -11.62
C LEU A 98 5.21 -1.03 -11.55
N LEU A 99 4.54 -0.32 -12.45
CA LEU A 99 3.11 -0.05 -12.39
C LEU A 99 2.28 -1.33 -12.22
N TRP A 100 2.41 -2.25 -13.16
CA TRP A 100 1.59 -3.47 -13.16
C TRP A 100 1.95 -4.46 -12.05
N PRO A 101 3.23 -4.70 -11.71
CA PRO A 101 3.60 -5.43 -10.49
C PRO A 101 2.97 -4.87 -9.21
N VAL A 102 3.00 -3.56 -9.04
CA VAL A 102 2.41 -2.90 -7.87
C VAL A 102 0.90 -3.04 -7.85
N VAL A 103 0.22 -2.79 -8.98
CA VAL A 103 -1.24 -3.01 -9.11
C VAL A 103 -1.62 -4.45 -8.75
N GLY A 104 -0.87 -5.44 -9.24
CA GLY A 104 -1.12 -6.85 -8.97
C GLY A 104 -0.96 -7.22 -7.49
N ILE A 105 0.13 -6.78 -6.86
CA ILE A 105 0.40 -7.04 -5.44
C ILE A 105 -0.69 -6.41 -4.55
N HIS A 106 -1.03 -5.14 -4.76
CA HIS A 106 -2.04 -4.46 -3.98
C HIS A 106 -3.44 -5.05 -4.19
N GLY A 107 -3.77 -5.49 -5.41
CA GLY A 107 -5.02 -6.21 -5.70
C GLY A 107 -5.13 -7.53 -4.93
N ILE A 108 -4.07 -8.34 -4.92
CA ILE A 108 -4.02 -9.60 -4.17
C ILE A 108 -4.16 -9.34 -2.67
N LEU A 109 -3.43 -8.36 -2.13
CA LEU A 109 -3.50 -7.99 -0.72
C LEU A 109 -4.89 -7.49 -0.33
N THR A 110 -5.55 -6.71 -1.19
CA THR A 110 -6.94 -6.27 -0.97
C THR A 110 -7.88 -7.45 -0.78
N VAL A 111 -7.87 -8.40 -1.72
CA VAL A 111 -8.74 -9.58 -1.65
C VAL A 111 -8.43 -10.41 -0.42
N ALA A 112 -7.15 -10.66 -0.14
CA ALA A 112 -6.72 -11.45 1.01
C ALA A 112 -7.16 -10.81 2.33
N LEU A 113 -6.95 -9.51 2.52
CA LEU A 113 -7.33 -8.78 3.73
C LEU A 113 -8.84 -8.77 3.94
N ILE A 114 -9.62 -8.51 2.89
CA ILE A 114 -11.09 -8.53 2.96
C ILE A 114 -11.57 -9.93 3.36
N VAL A 115 -11.18 -10.97 2.61
CA VAL A 115 -11.63 -12.34 2.86
C VAL A 115 -11.27 -12.80 4.27
N LEU A 116 -10.04 -12.55 4.71
CA LEU A 116 -9.58 -12.99 6.03
C LEU A 116 -10.25 -12.20 7.16
N THR A 117 -10.48 -10.91 7.01
CA THR A 117 -11.17 -10.08 8.00
C THR A 117 -12.63 -10.52 8.21
N PHE A 118 -13.32 -10.92 7.14
CA PHE A 118 -14.70 -11.39 7.24
C PHE A 118 -14.84 -12.87 7.63
N ARG A 119 -13.84 -13.72 7.36
CA ARG A 119 -13.84 -15.13 7.82
C ARG A 119 -13.73 -15.25 9.33
N VAL A 120 -12.94 -14.40 9.99
CA VAL A 120 -12.83 -14.37 11.45
C VAL A 120 -14.18 -14.10 12.13
N ARG A 121 -15.11 -13.44 11.46
CA ARG A 121 -16.48 -13.18 11.96
C ARG A 121 -17.37 -14.44 12.12
N ARG A 122 -17.08 -15.49 11.36
CA ARG A 122 -17.96 -16.69 11.33
C ARG A 122 -17.55 -17.74 12.36
N THR A 123 -16.43 -17.57 13.03
CA THR A 123 -15.87 -18.52 14.00
C THR A 123 -15.89 -17.99 15.44
N SER A 124 -16.44 -16.82 15.70
CA SER A 124 -16.70 -16.21 17.01
C SER A 124 -18.18 -16.20 17.31
#